data_5ac1f93effcc9755aecd395f315611c8
#
_entry.id   5ac1f93effcc9755aecd395f315611c8
#
_cell.length_a   1.000
_cell.length_b   1.000
_cell.length_c   1.000
_cell.angle_alpha   90.00
_cell.angle_beta   90.00
_cell.angle_gamma   90.00
#
_symmetry.space_group_name_H-M   'P 1'
#
loop_
_entity.id
_entity.type
_entity.pdbx_description
1 polymer ?
#
loop_
_entity_poly.entity_id
_entity_poly.type
_entity_poly.pdbx_seq_one_letter_code
_entity_poly.pdbx_strand_id
1 'polypeptide(L)' 'MEKFIELFAEAIEREDEIKMEDEFRNYEEWSSIAYLSIIAMMDEEYDTQIEEADFKKLRTVQAIYDACTNK' A
#
# COMPACT_ATOMS: atom_id res chain seq x y z
N MET A 1 -2.24 -9.77 -8.60
CA MET A 1 -1.16 -8.82 -8.27
C MET A 1 -1.13 -7.56 -9.11
N GLU A 2 -1.37 -7.68 -10.40
CA GLU A 2 -1.37 -6.50 -11.27
C GLU A 2 -2.39 -5.47 -10.84
N LYS A 3 -3.59 -5.91 -10.48
CA LYS A 3 -4.63 -5.00 -10.02
C LYS A 3 -4.23 -4.31 -8.72
N PHE A 4 -3.61 -5.03 -7.81
CA PHE A 4 -3.15 -4.45 -6.55
C PHE A 4 -2.12 -3.35 -6.82
N ILE A 5 -1.17 -3.60 -7.71
CA ILE A 5 -0.15 -2.62 -8.07
C ILE A 5 -0.78 -1.38 -8.70
N GLU A 6 -1.77 -1.58 -9.57
CA GLU A 6 -2.48 -0.45 -10.17
C GLU A 6 -3.20 0.39 -9.13
N LEU A 7 -3.90 -0.27 -8.20
CA LEU A 7 -4.60 0.42 -7.13
C LEU A 7 -3.63 1.16 -6.21
N PHE A 8 -2.50 0.52 -5.91
CA PHE A 8 -1.47 1.12 -5.08
C PHE A 8 -0.90 2.37 -5.76
N ALA A 9 -0.57 2.26 -7.03
CA ALA A 9 -0.01 3.38 -7.79
C ALA A 9 -0.99 4.55 -7.83
N GLU A 10 -2.26 4.27 -8.06
CA GLU A 10 -3.28 5.32 -8.06
C GLU A 10 -3.41 5.98 -6.70
N ALA A 11 -3.36 5.19 -5.64
CA ALA A 11 -3.54 5.71 -4.29
C ALA A 11 -2.45 6.71 -3.91
N ILE A 12 -1.21 6.48 -4.35
CA ILE A 12 -0.10 7.38 -4.05
C ILE A 12 0.25 8.28 -5.23
N GLU A 13 -0.51 8.20 -6.30
CA GLU A 13 -0.32 9.01 -7.52
C GLU A 13 1.08 8.82 -8.12
N ARG A 14 1.56 7.58 -8.11
CA ARG A 14 2.87 7.26 -8.66
C ARG A 14 2.72 6.77 -10.09
N GLU A 15 3.51 7.34 -11.00
CA GLU A 15 3.53 6.93 -12.40
C GLU A 15 4.64 5.94 -12.72
N ASP A 16 5.68 5.91 -11.88
CA ASP A 16 6.79 4.98 -12.08
C ASP A 16 6.43 3.56 -11.66
N GLU A 17 7.21 2.60 -12.14
CA GLU A 17 7.00 1.20 -11.84
C GLU A 17 7.05 0.91 -10.34
N ILE A 18 6.17 0.03 -9.91
CA ILE A 18 6.11 -0.44 -8.53
C ILE A 18 6.43 -1.94 -8.52
N LYS A 19 7.38 -2.33 -7.70
CA LYS A 19 7.75 -3.73 -7.54
C LYS A 19 7.36 -4.20 -6.15
N MET A 20 6.98 -5.46 -6.04
CA MET A 20 6.53 -6.01 -4.77
C MET A 20 7.62 -5.99 -3.69
N GLU A 21 8.88 -6.10 -4.08
CA GLU A 21 9.99 -6.04 -3.14
C GLU A 21 10.40 -4.62 -2.74
N ASP A 22 9.83 -3.61 -3.36
CA ASP A 22 10.17 -2.23 -3.04
C ASP A 22 9.72 -1.84 -1.64
N GLU A 23 10.54 -1.05 -0.97
CA GLU A 23 10.17 -0.43 0.29
C GLU A 23 9.44 0.86 -0.03
N PHE A 24 8.12 0.83 0.07
CA PHE A 24 7.27 1.93 -0.38
C PHE A 24 7.57 3.26 0.32
N ARG A 25 8.11 3.22 1.54
CA ARG A 25 8.44 4.46 2.26
C ARG A 25 9.59 5.22 1.63
N ASN A 26 10.35 4.56 0.75
CA ASN A 26 11.44 5.20 0.02
C ASN A 26 10.98 5.91 -1.24
N TYR A 27 9.73 5.76 -1.62
CA TYR A 27 9.18 6.44 -2.79
C TYR A 27 9.05 7.94 -2.51
N GLU A 28 9.37 8.76 -3.51
CA GLU A 28 9.22 10.21 -3.40
C GLU A 28 7.78 10.61 -3.11
N GLU A 29 6.84 9.86 -3.64
CA GLU A 29 5.41 10.13 -3.48
C GLU A 29 4.89 9.81 -2.08
N TRP A 30 5.69 9.10 -1.28
CA TRP A 30 5.21 8.67 0.04
C TRP A 30 5.11 9.84 1.00
N SER A 31 3.94 9.99 1.60
CA SER A 31 3.63 11.09 2.50
C SER A 31 2.49 10.65 3.43
N SER A 32 2.10 11.52 4.34
CA SER A 32 0.95 11.25 5.20
C SER A 32 -0.33 11.06 4.38
N ILE A 33 -0.45 11.82 3.30
CA ILE A 33 -1.60 11.71 2.41
C ILE A 33 -1.57 10.36 1.69
N ALA A 34 -0.40 9.95 1.21
CA ALA A 34 -0.25 8.65 0.57
C ALA A 34 -0.61 7.52 1.53
N TYR A 35 -0.15 7.61 2.77
CA TYR A 35 -0.49 6.64 3.80
C TYR A 35 -2.02 6.52 3.96
N LEU A 36 -2.69 7.64 4.11
CA LEU A 36 -4.15 7.65 4.27
C LEU A 36 -4.86 7.07 3.05
N SER A 37 -4.34 7.37 1.85
CA SER A 37 -4.90 6.83 0.61
C SER A 37 -4.75 5.32 0.55
N ILE A 38 -3.63 4.79 0.99
CA ILE A 38 -3.41 3.34 1.02
C ILE A 38 -4.34 2.68 2.04
N ILE A 39 -4.52 3.28 3.21
CA ILE A 39 -5.45 2.76 4.22
C ILE A 39 -6.87 2.71 3.66
N ALA A 40 -7.29 3.77 2.98
CA ALA A 40 -8.61 3.82 2.35
C ALA A 40 -8.75 2.76 1.26
N MET A 41 -7.72 2.58 0.46
CA MET A 41 -7.72 1.57 -0.61
C MET A 41 -7.84 0.17 -0.02
N MET A 42 -7.10 -0.12 1.03
CA MET A 42 -7.17 -1.42 1.69
C MET A 42 -8.58 -1.71 2.22
N ASP A 43 -9.22 -0.70 2.77
CA ASP A 43 -10.57 -0.85 3.29
C ASP A 43 -11.59 -1.04 2.17
N GLU A 44 -11.55 -0.19 1.15
CA GLU A 44 -12.52 -0.20 0.07
C GLU A 44 -12.38 -1.38 -0.89
N GLU A 45 -11.15 -1.74 -1.23
CA GLU A 45 -10.90 -2.76 -2.25
C GLU A 45 -10.70 -4.15 -1.68
N TYR A 46 -10.23 -4.26 -0.46
CA TYR A 46 -9.89 -5.54 0.16
C TYR A 46 -10.59 -5.78 1.48
N ASP A 47 -11.47 -4.88 1.88
CA ASP A 47 -12.21 -4.99 3.14
C ASP A 47 -11.25 -5.27 4.30
N THR A 48 -10.10 -4.58 4.29
CA THR A 48 -9.05 -4.76 5.27
C THR A 48 -8.87 -3.48 6.07
N GLN A 49 -9.03 -3.58 7.38
CA GLN A 49 -8.79 -2.47 8.29
C GLN A 49 -7.56 -2.79 9.11
N ILE A 50 -6.60 -1.89 9.11
CA ILE A 50 -5.35 -2.09 9.81
C ILE A 50 -5.05 -0.89 10.70
N GLU A 51 -4.56 -1.16 11.89
CA GLU A 51 -4.20 -0.09 12.81
C GLU A 51 -2.83 0.48 12.43
N GLU A 52 -2.61 1.74 12.80
CA GLU A 52 -1.35 2.42 12.50
C GLU A 52 -0.14 1.65 13.03
N ALA A 53 -0.24 1.12 14.25
CA ALA A 53 0.85 0.35 14.84
C ALA A 53 1.21 -0.88 14.01
N ASP A 54 0.20 -1.55 13.46
CA ASP A 54 0.43 -2.71 12.61
C ASP A 54 0.98 -2.31 11.25
N PHE A 55 0.48 -1.20 10.70
CA PHE A 55 0.98 -0.69 9.42
C PHE A 55 2.47 -0.34 9.49
N LYS A 56 2.91 0.18 10.61
CA LYS A 56 4.33 0.53 10.80
C LYS A 56 5.26 -0.66 10.67
N LYS A 57 4.75 -1.86 10.87
CA LYS A 57 5.55 -3.09 10.73
C LYS A 57 5.71 -3.52 9.28
N LEU A 58 4.88 -2.98 8.39
CA LEU A 58 4.95 -3.30 6.97
C LEU A 58 6.02 -2.45 6.31
N ARG A 59 6.90 -3.07 5.55
CA ARG A 59 8.01 -2.37 4.92
C ARG A 59 7.94 -2.33 3.40
N THR A 60 7.42 -3.40 2.82
CA THR A 60 7.43 -3.53 1.36
C THR A 60 6.01 -3.54 0.81
N VAL A 61 5.91 -3.33 -0.49
CA VAL A 61 4.63 -3.43 -1.19
C VAL A 61 4.06 -4.83 -1.00
N GLN A 62 4.90 -5.86 -1.05
CA GLN A 62 4.49 -7.24 -0.81
C GLN A 62 3.86 -7.41 0.58
N ALA A 63 4.43 -6.77 1.60
CA ALA A 63 3.90 -6.85 2.96
C ALA A 63 2.48 -6.28 3.03
N ILE A 64 2.23 -5.18 2.32
CA ILE A 64 0.90 -4.59 2.27
C ILE A 64 -0.07 -5.54 1.56
N TYR A 65 0.36 -6.11 0.44
CA TYR A 65 -0.45 -7.06 -0.30
C TYR A 65 -0.81 -8.27 0.57
N ASP A 66 0.16 -8.80 1.31
CA ASP A 66 -0.06 -9.93 2.20
C ASP A 66 -1.07 -9.58 3.30
N ALA A 67 -0.98 -8.37 3.84
CA ALA A 67 -1.94 -7.90 4.84
C ALA A 67 -3.35 -7.82 4.28
N CYS A 68 -3.50 -7.50 2.99
CA CYS A 68 -4.80 -7.43 2.33
C CYS A 68 -5.38 -8.81 2.03
N THR A 69 -4.55 -9.79 1.80
CA THR A 69 -4.99 -11.11 1.33
C THR A 69 -4.94 -12.21 2.39
N ASN A 70 -4.16 -12.04 3.44
CA ASN A 70 -4.04 -13.00 4.55
C ASN A 70 -4.83 -12.53 5.76
N LYS A 71 -6.12 -12.62 5.65
CA LYS A 71 -7.01 -12.22 6.74
C LYS A 71 -7.21 -13.32 7.77
#